data_08f0899fdf5ef6320aff594af48b212e
#
_entry.id   08f0899fdf5ef6320aff594af48b212e
#
_cell.length_a   1.000
_cell.length_b   1.000
_cell.length_c   1.000
_cell.angle_alpha   90.00
_cell.angle_beta   90.00
_cell.angle_gamma   90.00
#
_symmetry.space_group_name_H-M   'P 1'
#
loop_
_entity.id
_entity.type
_entity.pdbx_description
1 polymer ?
#
loop_
_entity_poly.entity_id
_entity_poly.type
_entity_poly.pdbx_seq_one_letter_code
_entity_poly.pdbx_strand_id
1 'polypeptide(L)'
;MLDKYLQLQIPDNIYNWIEGFFRDHSHCTRFGSDVSGFQKILASIIQGSAIGPASYVVTAADLHAVTPGNAMIKYADDTYLVVPASNAASCPSEIGNIEAWAIANNLKLNRKKSAEIVFVLPRRHRAVEIPPPAVAGFERLEQIKILRVTISRRFSVTPHVDHLLAACAQTLFALRTLRHHGLHSNSIQAIYQATVVAKLAYASPAWVGFAKAADRSRLEAFLKQSVSFGYRSASSPNFASISDEADKNLFRNVLSNASHLLHPVLPPLRDSHYNLRDRSHPHQLPTRTTALRDCNFIMRMLYRNAGDSTAL
;
A
#
# COMPACT_ATOMS: atom_id res chain seq x y z
N MET A 1 0.63 -24.60 -10.97
CA MET A 1 1.50 -23.44 -11.17
C MET A 1 2.14 -23.44 -12.56
N LEU A 2 2.82 -24.49 -13.01
CA LEU A 2 3.43 -24.56 -14.35
C LEU A 2 2.41 -24.35 -15.47
N ASP A 3 1.20 -24.90 -15.36
CA ASP A 3 0.13 -24.69 -16.32
C ASP A 3 -0.27 -23.19 -16.45
N LYS A 4 -0.17 -22.42 -15.37
CA LYS A 4 -0.41 -20.97 -15.43
C LYS A 4 0.71 -20.22 -16.16
N TYR A 5 1.95 -20.69 -16.05
CA TYR A 5 3.06 -20.14 -16.83
C TYR A 5 2.91 -20.42 -18.32
N LEU A 6 2.37 -21.59 -18.72
CA LEU A 6 2.09 -21.91 -20.12
C LEU A 6 1.11 -20.90 -20.76
N GLN A 7 0.21 -20.34 -19.99
CA GLN A 7 -0.77 -19.35 -20.47
C GLN A 7 -0.17 -17.95 -20.70
N LEU A 8 1.04 -17.67 -20.20
CA LEU A 8 1.65 -16.34 -20.23
C LEU A 8 2.43 -16.01 -21.49
N GLN A 9 2.46 -16.88 -22.50
CA GLN A 9 3.22 -16.68 -23.76
C GLN A 9 4.68 -16.27 -23.53
N ILE A 10 5.31 -16.80 -22.47
CA ILE A 10 6.74 -16.56 -22.21
C ILE A 10 7.59 -17.41 -23.17
N PRO A 11 8.81 -16.95 -23.53
CA PRO A 11 9.70 -17.74 -24.37
C PRO A 11 10.02 -19.12 -23.79
N ASP A 12 10.10 -20.15 -24.66
CA ASP A 12 10.29 -21.55 -24.26
C ASP A 12 11.52 -21.76 -23.38
N ASN A 13 12.61 -21.06 -23.64
CA ASN A 13 13.83 -21.14 -22.84
C ASN A 13 13.61 -20.64 -21.40
N ILE A 14 12.77 -19.62 -21.21
CA ILE A 14 12.39 -19.13 -19.87
C ILE A 14 11.45 -20.12 -19.19
N TYR A 15 10.47 -20.66 -19.92
CA TYR A 15 9.57 -21.69 -19.38
C TYR A 15 10.34 -22.93 -18.93
N ASN A 16 11.22 -23.47 -19.79
CA ASN A 16 12.03 -24.64 -19.48
C ASN A 16 12.95 -24.40 -18.28
N TRP A 17 13.49 -23.20 -18.13
CA TRP A 17 14.27 -22.84 -16.96
C TRP A 17 13.41 -22.81 -15.69
N ILE A 18 12.20 -22.27 -15.75
CA ILE A 18 11.23 -22.24 -14.62
C ILE A 18 10.82 -23.68 -14.25
N GLU A 19 10.52 -24.50 -15.25
CA GLU A 19 10.19 -25.91 -15.01
C GLU A 19 11.35 -26.63 -14.32
N GLY A 20 12.57 -26.50 -14.85
CA GLY A 20 13.77 -27.06 -14.25
C GLY A 20 14.03 -26.53 -12.83
N PHE A 21 13.76 -25.23 -12.61
CA PHE A 21 13.89 -24.64 -11.28
C PHE A 21 12.92 -25.25 -10.26
N PHE A 22 11.72 -25.65 -10.64
CA PHE A 22 10.73 -26.27 -9.74
C PHE A 22 10.80 -27.82 -9.70
N ARG A 23 11.65 -28.43 -10.50
CA ARG A 23 11.79 -29.90 -10.52
C ARG A 23 12.79 -30.37 -9.48
N ASP A 24 12.42 -31.41 -8.73
CA ASP A 24 13.30 -32.16 -7.80
C ASP A 24 14.02 -31.31 -6.74
N HIS A 25 13.36 -30.27 -6.23
CA HIS A 25 13.95 -29.44 -5.19
C HIS A 25 14.13 -30.18 -3.87
N SER A 26 15.29 -29.98 -3.28
CA SER A 26 15.58 -30.37 -1.90
C SER A 26 16.20 -29.20 -1.13
N HIS A 27 16.05 -29.19 0.17
CA HIS A 27 16.69 -28.25 1.06
C HIS A 27 17.41 -28.96 2.21
N CYS A 28 18.42 -28.29 2.73
CA CYS A 28 19.08 -28.65 3.99
C CYS A 28 19.30 -27.38 4.80
N THR A 29 19.45 -27.53 6.11
CA THR A 29 19.80 -26.43 7.02
C THR A 29 21.27 -26.53 7.36
N ARG A 30 22.01 -25.41 7.24
CA ARG A 30 23.41 -25.32 7.66
C ARG A 30 23.52 -24.46 8.90
N PHE A 31 24.19 -24.99 9.93
CA PHE A 31 24.53 -24.25 11.15
C PHE A 31 26.03 -24.46 11.45
N GLY A 32 26.83 -23.43 11.27
CA GLY A 32 28.31 -23.53 11.36
C GLY A 32 28.88 -24.52 10.33
N SER A 33 29.55 -25.55 10.81
CA SER A 33 30.09 -26.66 10.00
C SER A 33 29.06 -27.76 9.72
N ASP A 34 28.01 -27.82 10.50
CA ASP A 34 27.03 -28.91 10.43
C ASP A 34 25.96 -28.69 9.38
N VAL A 35 25.60 -29.71 8.65
CA VAL A 35 24.57 -29.68 7.60
C VAL A 35 23.57 -30.80 7.88
N SER A 36 22.27 -30.46 7.91
CA SER A 36 21.22 -31.47 8.05
C SER A 36 21.12 -32.36 6.80
N GLY A 37 20.43 -33.51 6.91
CA GLY A 37 20.03 -34.30 5.75
C GLY A 37 19.16 -33.50 4.78
N PHE A 38 19.28 -33.82 3.46
CA PHE A 38 18.45 -33.21 2.43
C PHE A 38 16.99 -33.69 2.54
N GLN A 39 16.06 -32.75 2.50
CA GLN A 39 14.62 -32.99 2.47
C GLN A 39 14.04 -32.54 1.13
N LYS A 40 13.24 -33.37 0.47
CA LYS A 40 12.54 -32.96 -0.78
C LYS A 40 11.49 -31.91 -0.50
N ILE A 41 11.44 -30.88 -1.33
CA ILE A 41 10.37 -29.90 -1.35
C ILE A 41 9.30 -30.40 -2.31
N LEU A 42 8.16 -30.86 -1.77
CA LEU A 42 7.07 -31.42 -2.55
C LEU A 42 6.06 -30.38 -3.02
N ALA A 43 6.08 -29.19 -2.46
CA ALA A 43 5.20 -28.09 -2.81
C ALA A 43 5.84 -26.78 -2.40
N SER A 44 5.60 -25.77 -3.18
CA SER A 44 5.76 -24.35 -2.86
C SER A 44 6.88 -23.60 -3.58
N ILE A 45 6.67 -22.32 -3.63
CA ILE A 45 7.62 -21.30 -4.04
C ILE A 45 8.69 -21.20 -2.94
N ILE A 46 9.95 -21.36 -3.32
CA ILE A 46 11.09 -21.32 -2.39
C ILE A 46 11.19 -19.91 -1.80
N GLN A 47 10.98 -19.82 -0.49
CA GLN A 47 11.09 -18.55 0.23
C GLN A 47 12.52 -17.99 0.11
N GLY A 48 12.64 -16.71 -0.30
CA GLY A 48 13.92 -16.05 -0.52
C GLY A 48 14.52 -16.24 -1.93
N SER A 49 13.88 -17.03 -2.80
CA SER A 49 14.28 -17.11 -4.21
C SER A 49 13.91 -15.81 -4.96
N ALA A 50 14.74 -15.41 -5.92
CA ALA A 50 14.48 -14.24 -6.75
C ALA A 50 13.19 -14.38 -7.59
N ILE A 51 12.85 -15.59 -8.01
CA ILE A 51 11.64 -15.87 -8.79
C ILE A 51 10.38 -16.01 -7.91
N GLY A 52 10.53 -16.19 -6.60
CA GLY A 52 9.42 -16.42 -5.67
C GLY A 52 8.28 -15.42 -5.78
N PRO A 53 8.54 -14.11 -5.68
CA PRO A 53 7.50 -13.08 -5.80
C PRO A 53 6.77 -13.13 -7.14
N ALA A 54 7.49 -13.28 -8.26
CA ALA A 54 6.89 -13.39 -9.59
C ALA A 54 6.02 -14.65 -9.71
N SER A 55 6.50 -15.80 -9.22
CA SER A 55 5.76 -17.06 -9.23
C SER A 55 4.46 -16.98 -8.41
N TYR A 56 4.49 -16.27 -7.29
CA TYR A 56 3.27 -16.06 -6.51
C TYR A 56 2.24 -15.20 -7.25
N VAL A 57 2.69 -14.11 -7.90
CA VAL A 57 1.82 -13.25 -8.72
C VAL A 57 1.16 -14.06 -9.82
N VAL A 58 1.93 -14.89 -10.55
CA VAL A 58 1.39 -15.79 -11.59
C VAL A 58 0.40 -16.79 -10.99
N THR A 59 0.72 -17.39 -9.84
CA THR A 59 -0.16 -18.34 -9.17
C THR A 59 -1.48 -17.69 -8.77
N ALA A 60 -1.46 -16.46 -8.29
CA ALA A 60 -2.64 -15.74 -7.82
C ALA A 60 -3.35 -14.94 -8.94
N ALA A 61 -2.89 -14.99 -10.19
CA ALA A 61 -3.43 -14.16 -11.27
C ALA A 61 -4.91 -14.45 -11.57
N ASP A 62 -5.33 -15.70 -11.48
CA ASP A 62 -6.70 -16.15 -11.75
C ASP A 62 -7.68 -15.97 -10.57
N LEU A 63 -7.21 -15.60 -9.39
CA LEU A 63 -8.08 -15.29 -8.27
C LEU A 63 -8.67 -13.88 -8.45
N HIS A 64 -9.98 -13.77 -8.63
CA HIS A 64 -10.71 -12.50 -8.79
C HIS A 64 -12.08 -12.57 -8.10
N ALA A 65 -12.71 -11.42 -7.91
CA ALA A 65 -14.06 -11.35 -7.37
C ALA A 65 -15.05 -11.95 -8.39
N VAL A 66 -16.03 -12.71 -7.92
CA VAL A 66 -17.02 -13.40 -8.76
C VAL A 66 -18.29 -12.58 -8.95
N THR A 67 -18.59 -11.66 -8.04
CA THR A 67 -19.78 -10.81 -8.13
C THR A 67 -19.46 -9.50 -8.82
N PRO A 68 -20.20 -9.10 -9.88
CA PRO A 68 -19.99 -7.81 -10.53
C PRO A 68 -20.08 -6.63 -9.56
N GLY A 69 -19.14 -5.70 -9.67
CA GLY A 69 -19.04 -4.53 -8.79
C GLY A 69 -18.20 -4.76 -7.53
N ASN A 70 -17.91 -6.00 -7.16
CA ASN A 70 -16.88 -6.30 -6.15
C ASN A 70 -15.49 -6.18 -6.77
N ALA A 71 -14.49 -5.86 -5.96
CA ALA A 71 -13.11 -5.78 -6.40
C ALA A 71 -12.19 -6.57 -5.48
N MET A 72 -11.14 -7.15 -6.06
CA MET A 72 -10.12 -7.86 -5.31
C MET A 72 -8.76 -7.25 -5.62
N ILE A 73 -8.06 -6.81 -4.58
CA ILE A 73 -6.74 -6.20 -4.66
C ILE A 73 -5.77 -7.12 -3.94
N LYS A 74 -4.66 -7.46 -4.60
CA LYS A 74 -3.68 -8.43 -4.08
C LYS A 74 -2.31 -7.78 -3.97
N TYR A 75 -1.62 -8.07 -2.88
CA TYR A 75 -0.23 -7.71 -2.67
C TYR A 75 0.49 -8.88 -2.01
N ALA A 76 1.27 -9.62 -2.78
CA ALA A 76 1.79 -10.93 -2.38
C ALA A 76 0.66 -11.83 -1.85
N ASP A 77 0.78 -12.38 -0.67
CA ASP A 77 -0.23 -13.22 0.01
C ASP A 77 -1.39 -12.40 0.64
N ASP A 78 -1.21 -11.10 0.82
CA ASP A 78 -2.29 -10.23 1.31
C ASP A 78 -3.33 -10.00 0.21
N THR A 79 -4.58 -10.40 0.47
CA THR A 79 -5.72 -10.22 -0.43
C THR A 79 -6.78 -9.36 0.23
N TYR A 80 -7.20 -8.30 -0.44
CA TYR A 80 -8.21 -7.35 0.01
C TYR A 80 -9.44 -7.47 -0.88
N LEU A 81 -10.52 -7.98 -0.33
CA LEU A 81 -11.83 -8.02 -0.98
C LEU A 81 -12.60 -6.74 -0.64
N VAL A 82 -12.97 -5.97 -1.64
CA VAL A 82 -13.75 -4.74 -1.51
C VAL A 82 -15.16 -5.00 -2.03
N VAL A 83 -16.14 -4.94 -1.14
CA VAL A 83 -17.55 -5.19 -1.43
C VAL A 83 -18.36 -3.91 -1.21
N PRO A 84 -18.99 -3.33 -2.23
CA PRO A 84 -19.91 -2.22 -2.07
C PRO A 84 -21.08 -2.59 -1.15
N ALA A 85 -21.65 -1.61 -0.44
CA ALA A 85 -22.79 -1.85 0.47
C ALA A 85 -23.99 -2.49 -0.24
N SER A 86 -24.21 -2.16 -1.53
CA SER A 86 -25.26 -2.78 -2.35
C SER A 86 -25.06 -4.29 -2.57
N ASN A 87 -23.82 -4.76 -2.46
CA ASN A 87 -23.45 -6.16 -2.68
C ASN A 87 -23.14 -6.91 -1.39
N ALA A 88 -23.44 -6.36 -0.21
CA ALA A 88 -23.07 -6.94 1.07
C ALA A 88 -23.48 -8.41 1.24
N ALA A 89 -24.61 -8.81 0.65
CA ALA A 89 -25.09 -10.18 0.64
C ALA A 89 -24.18 -11.17 -0.12
N SER A 90 -23.28 -10.69 -0.99
CA SER A 90 -22.34 -11.53 -1.77
C SER A 90 -21.10 -11.95 -0.97
N CYS A 91 -20.83 -11.36 0.20
CA CYS A 91 -19.64 -11.67 0.99
C CYS A 91 -19.38 -13.17 1.23
N PRO A 92 -20.39 -13.99 1.62
CA PRO A 92 -20.17 -15.43 1.81
C PRO A 92 -19.73 -16.15 0.53
N SER A 93 -20.32 -15.79 -0.61
CA SER A 93 -19.97 -16.35 -1.92
C SER A 93 -18.54 -16.00 -2.33
N GLU A 94 -18.12 -14.76 -2.14
CA GLU A 94 -16.75 -14.31 -2.41
C GLU A 94 -15.72 -15.04 -1.53
N ILE A 95 -16.03 -15.21 -0.25
CA ILE A 95 -15.14 -15.94 0.68
C ILE A 95 -15.06 -17.41 0.28
N GLY A 96 -16.21 -18.03 -0.08
CA GLY A 96 -16.25 -19.39 -0.60
C GLY A 96 -15.38 -19.57 -1.86
N ASN A 97 -15.41 -18.59 -2.78
CA ASN A 97 -14.54 -18.57 -3.95
C ASN A 97 -13.05 -18.52 -3.56
N ILE A 98 -12.67 -17.64 -2.62
CA ILE A 98 -11.27 -17.54 -2.15
C ILE A 98 -10.83 -18.85 -1.50
N GLU A 99 -11.68 -19.49 -0.69
CA GLU A 99 -11.35 -20.76 -0.04
C GLU A 99 -11.23 -21.91 -1.05
N ALA A 100 -12.14 -22.00 -2.00
CA ALA A 100 -12.08 -23.01 -3.06
C ALA A 100 -10.80 -22.82 -3.91
N TRP A 101 -10.48 -21.59 -4.26
CA TRP A 101 -9.24 -21.28 -4.98
C TRP A 101 -8.00 -21.66 -4.17
N ALA A 102 -7.98 -21.34 -2.87
CA ALA A 102 -6.86 -21.67 -2.00
C ALA A 102 -6.64 -23.20 -1.93
N ILE A 103 -7.71 -23.97 -1.75
CA ILE A 103 -7.65 -25.44 -1.74
C ILE A 103 -7.09 -25.98 -3.08
N ALA A 104 -7.60 -25.46 -4.21
CA ALA A 104 -7.15 -25.87 -5.54
C ALA A 104 -5.66 -25.55 -5.81
N ASN A 105 -5.11 -24.56 -5.14
CA ASN A 105 -3.70 -24.16 -5.25
C ASN A 105 -2.84 -24.65 -4.06
N ASN A 106 -3.32 -25.63 -3.29
CA ASN A 106 -2.64 -26.19 -2.11
C ASN A 106 -2.27 -25.12 -1.06
N LEU A 107 -3.15 -24.12 -0.90
CA LEU A 107 -3.04 -23.05 0.06
C LEU A 107 -4.19 -23.13 1.08
N LYS A 108 -4.08 -22.42 2.17
CA LYS A 108 -5.13 -22.34 3.20
C LYS A 108 -5.36 -20.91 3.63
N LEU A 109 -6.61 -20.47 3.56
CA LEU A 109 -6.99 -19.19 4.12
C LEU A 109 -6.79 -19.14 5.63
N ASN A 110 -6.00 -18.15 6.10
CA ASN A 110 -5.77 -17.96 7.53
C ASN A 110 -6.87 -17.08 8.14
N ARG A 111 -8.01 -17.68 8.48
CA ARG A 111 -9.16 -16.95 9.06
C ARG A 111 -8.81 -16.18 10.33
N LYS A 112 -7.84 -16.65 11.15
CA LYS A 112 -7.42 -15.96 12.38
C LYS A 112 -6.69 -14.64 12.12
N LYS A 113 -6.02 -14.52 10.96
CA LYS A 113 -5.36 -13.28 10.53
C LYS A 113 -6.22 -12.44 9.60
N SER A 114 -7.33 -12.98 9.14
CA SER A 114 -8.28 -12.28 8.28
C SER A 114 -9.32 -11.55 9.13
N ALA A 115 -9.70 -10.36 8.69
CA ALA A 115 -10.65 -9.52 9.41
C ALA A 115 -11.51 -8.75 8.41
N GLU A 116 -12.64 -8.24 8.88
CA GLU A 116 -13.49 -7.34 8.10
C GLU A 116 -13.52 -5.93 8.71
N ILE A 117 -13.69 -4.94 7.87
CA ILE A 117 -14.00 -3.58 8.28
C ILE A 117 -15.15 -3.04 7.44
N VAL A 118 -16.13 -2.45 8.08
CA VAL A 118 -17.25 -1.77 7.41
C VAL A 118 -16.98 -0.28 7.43
N PHE A 119 -16.70 0.30 6.28
CA PHE A 119 -16.50 1.73 6.16
C PHE A 119 -17.83 2.46 6.20
N VAL A 120 -17.95 3.43 7.11
CA VAL A 120 -19.17 4.24 7.31
C VAL A 120 -18.79 5.70 7.15
N LEU A 121 -19.51 6.41 6.26
CA LEU A 121 -19.40 7.85 6.15
C LEU A 121 -20.42 8.52 7.06
N PRO A 122 -19.98 9.38 8.00
CA PRO A 122 -20.90 10.15 8.81
C PRO A 122 -21.67 11.14 7.90
N ARG A 123 -22.94 10.88 7.67
CA ARG A 123 -23.85 11.82 6.97
C ARG A 123 -24.59 12.66 7.99
N ARG A 124 -24.55 13.99 7.84
CA ARG A 124 -25.15 14.94 8.81
C ARG A 124 -26.66 14.78 9.02
N HIS A 125 -27.42 14.11 8.14
CA HIS A 125 -28.88 14.12 8.11
C HIS A 125 -29.53 12.80 7.64
N ARG A 126 -28.86 11.65 7.70
CA ARG A 126 -29.49 10.36 7.41
C ARG A 126 -29.47 9.47 8.64
N ALA A 127 -30.56 8.67 8.78
CA ALA A 127 -30.64 7.59 9.76
C ALA A 127 -29.34 6.76 9.75
N VAL A 128 -28.91 6.33 10.93
CA VAL A 128 -27.75 5.43 11.08
C VAL A 128 -28.04 4.19 10.23
N GLU A 129 -27.35 4.06 9.11
CA GLU A 129 -27.42 2.84 8.32
C GLU A 129 -26.94 1.69 9.21
N ILE A 130 -27.80 0.72 9.46
CA ILE A 130 -27.45 -0.50 10.20
C ILE A 130 -26.36 -1.20 9.37
N PRO A 131 -25.17 -1.42 9.93
CA PRO A 131 -24.12 -2.10 9.20
C PRO A 131 -24.58 -3.53 8.85
N PRO A 132 -24.13 -4.10 7.73
CA PRO A 132 -24.45 -5.48 7.37
C PRO A 132 -24.04 -6.44 8.50
N PRO A 133 -24.68 -7.62 8.62
CA PRO A 133 -24.26 -8.63 9.58
C PRO A 133 -22.77 -8.93 9.48
N ALA A 134 -22.15 -9.25 10.62
CA ALA A 134 -20.75 -9.64 10.62
C ALA A 134 -20.55 -10.94 9.83
N VAL A 135 -19.47 -11.00 9.08
CA VAL A 135 -19.12 -12.19 8.31
C VAL A 135 -18.67 -13.30 9.27
N ALA A 136 -19.31 -14.46 9.20
CA ALA A 136 -19.04 -15.58 10.10
C ALA A 136 -17.57 -16.01 10.04
N GLY A 137 -16.92 -16.07 11.20
CA GLY A 137 -15.52 -16.50 11.34
C GLY A 137 -14.48 -15.43 11.05
N PHE A 138 -14.89 -14.16 10.89
CA PHE A 138 -13.99 -13.02 10.74
C PHE A 138 -14.24 -12.00 11.86
N GLU A 139 -13.17 -11.44 12.39
CA GLU A 139 -13.26 -10.35 13.36
C GLU A 139 -13.63 -9.05 12.65
N ARG A 140 -14.64 -8.34 13.19
CA ARG A 140 -14.99 -7.00 12.68
C ARG A 140 -14.19 -5.95 13.43
N LEU A 141 -13.42 -5.17 12.66
CA LEU A 141 -12.50 -4.19 13.20
C LEU A 141 -13.04 -2.76 13.08
N GLU A 142 -12.68 -1.91 14.05
CA GLU A 142 -12.87 -0.45 13.98
C GLU A 142 -11.75 0.26 13.21
N GLN A 143 -10.59 -0.41 13.08
CA GLN A 143 -9.41 0.08 12.37
C GLN A 143 -8.74 -1.09 11.68
N ILE A 144 -8.31 -0.89 10.45
CA ILE A 144 -7.55 -1.89 9.70
C ILE A 144 -6.17 -1.35 9.34
N LYS A 145 -5.17 -2.22 9.38
CA LYS A 145 -3.81 -1.92 8.93
C LYS A 145 -3.57 -2.56 7.58
N ILE A 146 -3.46 -1.74 6.55
CA ILE A 146 -3.19 -2.15 5.16
C ILE A 146 -1.79 -1.71 4.79
N LEU A 147 -0.89 -2.64 4.48
CA LEU A 147 0.50 -2.35 4.10
C LEU A 147 1.15 -1.29 5.01
N ARG A 148 1.03 -1.47 6.31
CA ARG A 148 1.52 -0.57 7.39
C ARG A 148 0.78 0.75 7.56
N VAL A 149 -0.19 1.09 6.73
CA VAL A 149 -1.06 2.26 6.93
C VAL A 149 -2.31 1.85 7.70
N THR A 150 -2.61 2.53 8.81
CA THR A 150 -3.80 2.26 9.63
C THR A 150 -4.92 3.23 9.26
N ILE A 151 -6.08 2.69 8.92
CA ILE A 151 -7.26 3.47 8.54
C ILE A 151 -8.43 3.05 9.45
N SER A 152 -9.15 4.00 10.01
CA SER A 152 -10.35 3.72 10.78
C SER A 152 -11.56 3.52 9.86
N ARG A 153 -12.63 2.91 10.38
CA ARG A 153 -13.90 2.71 9.67
C ARG A 153 -14.54 4.02 9.16
N ARG A 154 -14.11 5.17 9.65
CA ARG A 154 -14.55 6.51 9.21
C ARG A 154 -13.56 7.16 8.23
N PHE A 155 -12.69 6.41 7.62
CA PHE A 155 -11.60 6.89 6.75
C PHE A 155 -10.68 7.92 7.42
N SER A 156 -10.50 7.86 8.74
CA SER A 156 -9.55 8.69 9.45
C SER A 156 -8.21 7.99 9.54
N VAL A 157 -7.14 8.74 9.28
CA VAL A 157 -5.74 8.29 9.42
C VAL A 157 -5.10 8.79 10.74
N THR A 158 -5.87 9.41 11.63
CA THR A 158 -5.37 9.84 12.95
C THR A 158 -4.70 8.68 13.70
N PRO A 159 -5.26 7.45 13.75
CA PRO A 159 -4.59 6.32 14.39
C PRO A 159 -3.25 5.95 13.74
N HIS A 160 -3.13 6.12 12.41
CA HIS A 160 -1.86 5.94 11.71
C HIS A 160 -0.83 6.97 12.16
N VAL A 161 -1.20 8.24 12.23
CA VAL A 161 -0.33 9.33 12.69
C VAL A 161 0.11 9.10 14.13
N ASP A 162 -0.78 8.63 15.01
CA ASP A 162 -0.45 8.28 16.40
C ASP A 162 0.63 7.21 16.46
N HIS A 163 0.44 6.09 15.76
CA HIS A 163 1.42 5.01 15.71
C HIS A 163 2.75 5.45 15.08
N LEU A 164 2.68 6.27 14.01
CA LEU A 164 3.83 6.79 13.31
C LEU A 164 4.69 7.68 14.21
N LEU A 165 4.06 8.63 14.91
CA LEU A 165 4.75 9.53 15.85
C LEU A 165 5.34 8.77 17.03
N ALA A 166 4.64 7.78 17.59
CA ALA A 166 5.15 6.93 18.66
C ALA A 166 6.39 6.14 18.20
N ALA A 167 6.35 5.53 17.02
CA ALA A 167 7.50 4.81 16.46
C ALA A 167 8.69 5.74 16.16
N CYS A 168 8.42 6.96 15.70
CA CYS A 168 9.45 7.98 15.49
C CYS A 168 10.08 8.44 16.81
N ALA A 169 9.27 8.63 17.86
CA ALA A 169 9.76 8.99 19.20
C ALA A 169 10.68 7.91 19.79
N GLN A 170 10.33 6.63 19.62
CA GLN A 170 11.21 5.52 20.00
C GLN A 170 12.56 5.57 19.27
N THR A 171 12.53 5.90 17.97
CA THR A 171 13.77 6.07 17.19
C THR A 171 14.59 7.25 17.70
N LEU A 172 13.97 8.38 18.08
CA LEU A 172 14.69 9.51 18.67
C LEU A 172 15.35 9.13 20.01
N PHE A 173 14.68 8.33 20.83
CA PHE A 173 15.26 7.83 22.06
C PHE A 173 16.53 7.02 21.79
N ALA A 174 16.48 6.10 20.83
CA ALA A 174 17.66 5.32 20.42
C ALA A 174 18.80 6.22 19.90
N LEU A 175 18.48 7.22 19.07
CA LEU A 175 19.47 8.18 18.56
C LEU A 175 20.09 9.02 19.68
N ARG A 176 19.31 9.39 20.71
CA ARG A 176 19.83 10.07 21.90
C ARG A 176 20.83 9.21 22.65
N THR A 177 20.55 7.93 22.82
CA THR A 177 21.46 6.96 23.46
C THR A 177 22.76 6.82 22.65
N LEU A 178 22.66 6.65 21.33
CA LEU A 178 23.83 6.56 20.45
C LEU A 178 24.71 7.83 20.52
N ARG A 179 24.07 8.99 20.55
CA ARG A 179 24.81 10.26 20.72
C ARG A 179 25.53 10.34 22.06
N HIS A 180 24.91 9.85 23.15
CA HIS A 180 25.53 9.78 24.47
C HIS A 180 26.76 8.86 24.48
N HIS A 181 26.74 7.81 23.64
CA HIS A 181 27.87 6.91 23.44
C HIS A 181 28.88 7.40 22.39
N GLY A 182 28.83 8.67 21.99
CA GLY A 182 29.83 9.31 21.15
C GLY A 182 29.62 9.18 19.66
N LEU A 183 28.42 8.72 19.20
CA LEU A 183 28.16 8.69 17.76
C LEU A 183 28.15 10.11 17.18
N HIS A 184 28.93 10.32 16.12
CA HIS A 184 29.13 11.63 15.50
C HIS A 184 27.82 12.19 14.91
N SER A 185 27.65 13.53 14.98
CA SER A 185 26.43 14.21 14.58
C SER A 185 26.02 13.92 13.13
N ASN A 186 26.97 13.83 12.19
CA ASN A 186 26.66 13.51 10.79
C ASN A 186 26.05 12.10 10.64
N SER A 187 26.58 11.13 11.38
CA SER A 187 26.03 9.76 11.40
C SER A 187 24.63 9.72 11.99
N ILE A 188 24.40 10.49 13.07
CA ILE A 188 23.08 10.63 13.69
C ILE A 188 22.08 11.22 12.69
N GLN A 189 22.46 12.28 11.97
CA GLN A 189 21.60 12.89 10.95
C GLN A 189 21.31 11.93 9.78
N ALA A 190 22.29 11.17 9.33
CA ALA A 190 22.10 10.15 8.30
C ALA A 190 21.13 9.06 8.75
N ILE A 191 21.26 8.54 9.98
CA ILE A 191 20.35 7.55 10.53
C ILE A 191 18.94 8.15 10.72
N TYR A 192 18.84 9.40 11.21
CA TYR A 192 17.57 10.10 11.32
C TYR A 192 16.85 10.18 9.97
N GLN A 193 17.56 10.58 8.93
CA GLN A 193 17.02 10.66 7.57
C GLN A 193 16.54 9.28 7.07
N ALA A 194 17.37 8.26 7.22
CA ALA A 194 17.08 6.91 6.75
C ALA A 194 15.97 6.20 7.55
N THR A 195 15.70 6.62 8.78
CA THR A 195 14.73 5.94 9.65
C THR A 195 13.48 6.79 9.90
N VAL A 196 13.62 7.99 10.42
CA VAL A 196 12.49 8.84 10.81
C VAL A 196 11.84 9.47 9.60
N VAL A 197 12.63 10.16 8.75
CA VAL A 197 12.07 10.81 7.56
C VAL A 197 11.52 9.79 6.57
N ALA A 198 12.20 8.67 6.38
CA ALA A 198 11.71 7.57 5.56
C ALA A 198 10.39 6.98 6.07
N LYS A 199 10.19 6.85 7.40
CA LYS A 199 8.91 6.42 7.99
C LYS A 199 7.80 7.45 7.71
N LEU A 200 8.09 8.74 7.84
CA LEU A 200 7.12 9.81 7.60
C LEU A 200 6.71 9.90 6.12
N ALA A 201 7.66 9.66 5.22
CA ALA A 201 7.41 9.67 3.77
C ALA A 201 6.74 8.38 3.26
N TYR A 202 6.84 7.28 4.03
CA TYR A 202 6.32 5.99 3.60
C TYR A 202 4.83 6.05 3.27
N ALA A 203 4.49 5.67 2.05
CA ALA A 203 3.13 5.64 1.52
C ALA A 203 2.33 6.95 1.75
N SER A 204 3.01 8.10 1.97
CA SER A 204 2.36 9.39 2.24
C SER A 204 1.33 9.78 1.17
N PRO A 205 1.50 9.51 -0.13
CA PRO A 205 0.46 9.76 -1.13
C PRO A 205 -0.88 9.07 -0.83
N ALA A 206 -0.85 7.91 -0.20
CA ALA A 206 -2.06 7.14 0.09
C ALA A 206 -2.87 7.71 1.27
N TRP A 207 -2.22 8.36 2.26
CA TRP A 207 -2.91 8.72 3.50
C TRP A 207 -2.93 10.21 3.83
N VAL A 208 -1.97 11.01 3.34
CA VAL A 208 -1.88 12.45 3.69
C VAL A 208 -3.14 13.23 3.30
N GLY A 209 -3.81 12.87 2.20
CA GLY A 209 -5.06 13.50 1.81
C GLY A 209 -6.17 13.38 2.87
N PHE A 210 -6.18 12.29 3.62
CA PHE A 210 -7.15 12.01 4.69
C PHE A 210 -6.72 12.54 6.06
N ALA A 211 -5.50 13.08 6.20
CA ALA A 211 -4.98 13.63 7.44
C ALA A 211 -5.67 14.97 7.75
N LYS A 212 -6.15 15.11 8.99
CA LYS A 212 -6.73 16.37 9.48
C LYS A 212 -5.65 17.42 9.68
N ALA A 213 -6.05 18.69 9.75
CA ALA A 213 -5.13 19.79 10.03
C ALA A 213 -4.35 19.59 11.34
N ALA A 214 -5.00 19.09 12.39
CA ALA A 214 -4.37 18.75 13.67
C ALA A 214 -3.29 17.66 13.52
N ASP A 215 -3.53 16.61 12.72
CA ASP A 215 -2.57 15.55 12.47
C ASP A 215 -1.34 16.08 11.73
N ARG A 216 -1.54 16.92 10.71
CA ARG A 216 -0.46 17.59 9.98
C ARG A 216 0.37 18.51 10.89
N SER A 217 -0.30 19.30 11.75
CA SER A 217 0.37 20.17 12.73
C SER A 217 1.23 19.36 13.71
N ARG A 218 0.79 18.18 14.14
CA ARG A 218 1.56 17.28 15.01
C ARG A 218 2.82 16.74 14.31
N LEU A 219 2.71 16.36 13.06
CA LEU A 219 3.84 15.90 12.25
C LEU A 219 4.87 17.02 12.03
N GLU A 220 4.42 18.24 11.75
CA GLU A 220 5.30 19.42 11.64
C GLU A 220 5.96 19.76 12.97
N ALA A 221 5.23 19.74 14.07
CA ALA A 221 5.76 20.00 15.40
C ALA A 221 6.86 19.00 15.77
N PHE A 222 6.66 17.70 15.46
CA PHE A 222 7.65 16.65 15.66
C PHE A 222 8.94 16.92 14.88
N LEU A 223 8.82 17.32 13.61
CA LEU A 223 9.98 17.65 12.79
C LEU A 223 10.72 18.91 13.28
N LYS A 224 10.00 19.93 13.72
CA LYS A 224 10.59 21.16 14.33
C LYS A 224 11.33 20.81 15.63
N GLN A 225 10.74 19.98 16.47
CA GLN A 225 11.39 19.51 17.70
C GLN A 225 12.67 18.71 17.39
N SER A 226 12.69 17.94 16.32
CA SER A 226 13.88 17.20 15.89
C SER A 226 15.03 18.13 15.46
N VAL A 227 14.72 19.31 14.91
CA VAL A 227 15.71 20.36 14.61
C VAL A 227 16.31 20.90 15.91
N SER A 228 15.47 21.27 16.90
CA SER A 228 15.95 21.80 18.19
C SER A 228 16.84 20.81 18.95
N PHE A 229 16.63 19.52 18.75
CA PHE A 229 17.47 18.46 19.31
C PHE A 229 18.73 18.16 18.49
N GLY A 230 18.95 18.83 17.36
CA GLY A 230 20.13 18.65 16.50
C GLY A 230 20.15 17.34 15.71
N TYR A 231 19.00 16.67 15.54
CA TYR A 231 18.88 15.46 14.72
C TYR A 231 18.76 15.74 13.22
N ARG A 232 18.41 16.96 12.86
CA ARG A 232 18.32 17.42 11.46
C ARG A 232 18.65 18.90 11.35
N SER A 233 19.02 19.35 10.16
CA SER A 233 19.27 20.75 9.86
C SER A 233 17.98 21.57 9.87
N ALA A 234 18.08 22.87 10.24
CA ALA A 234 16.98 23.84 10.11
C ALA A 234 16.57 24.07 8.64
N SER A 235 17.49 23.88 7.70
CA SER A 235 17.22 23.96 6.26
C SER A 235 16.53 22.74 5.66
N SER A 236 16.35 21.69 6.47
CA SER A 236 15.69 20.45 5.98
C SER A 236 14.21 20.68 5.66
N PRO A 237 13.65 20.00 4.64
CA PRO A 237 12.28 20.19 4.23
C PRO A 237 11.28 19.85 5.32
N ASN A 238 10.21 20.62 5.47
CA ASN A 238 9.11 20.35 6.38
C ASN A 238 8.27 19.14 5.91
N PHE A 239 7.30 18.69 6.73
CA PHE A 239 6.47 17.53 6.38
C PHE A 239 5.64 17.76 5.11
N ALA A 240 5.11 18.96 4.93
CA ALA A 240 4.35 19.33 3.74
C ALA A 240 5.20 19.15 2.47
N SER A 241 6.46 19.64 2.48
CA SER A 241 7.38 19.49 1.36
C SER A 241 7.76 18.02 1.10
N ILE A 242 7.98 17.23 2.15
CA ILE A 242 8.29 15.79 2.03
C ILE A 242 7.13 15.04 1.37
N SER A 243 5.91 15.26 1.85
CA SER A 243 4.72 14.61 1.29
C SER A 243 4.40 15.09 -0.12
N ASP A 244 4.66 16.37 -0.41
CA ASP A 244 4.49 16.95 -1.72
C ASP A 244 5.40 16.35 -2.78
N GLU A 245 6.67 16.21 -2.45
CA GLU A 245 7.64 15.56 -3.32
C GLU A 245 7.31 14.08 -3.57
N ALA A 246 6.85 13.36 -2.56
CA ALA A 246 6.37 11.99 -2.71
C ALA A 246 5.15 11.91 -3.64
N ASP A 247 4.19 12.83 -3.48
CA ASP A 247 3.02 12.95 -4.35
C ASP A 247 3.43 13.20 -5.81
N LYS A 248 4.32 14.19 -6.05
CA LYS A 248 4.79 14.56 -7.39
C LYS A 248 5.54 13.40 -8.06
N ASN A 249 6.41 12.72 -7.33
CA ASN A 249 7.19 11.60 -7.85
C ASN A 249 6.29 10.43 -8.24
N LEU A 250 5.34 10.06 -7.37
CA LEU A 250 4.39 9.00 -7.70
C LEU A 250 3.52 9.39 -8.90
N PHE A 251 2.99 10.61 -8.95
CA PHE A 251 2.13 11.05 -10.04
C PHE A 251 2.86 11.07 -11.39
N ARG A 252 4.11 11.55 -11.40
CA ARG A 252 4.97 11.49 -12.58
C ARG A 252 5.15 10.06 -13.09
N ASN A 253 5.41 9.11 -12.17
CA ASN A 253 5.53 7.69 -12.52
C ASN A 253 4.22 7.11 -13.06
N VAL A 254 3.07 7.49 -12.49
CA VAL A 254 1.75 7.05 -12.99
C VAL A 254 1.50 7.56 -14.40
N LEU A 255 1.86 8.82 -14.69
CA LEU A 255 1.67 9.42 -16.02
C LEU A 255 2.61 8.83 -17.08
N SER A 256 3.87 8.56 -16.71
CA SER A 256 4.91 8.12 -17.67
C SER A 256 4.95 6.62 -17.92
N ASN A 257 4.32 5.80 -17.06
CA ASN A 257 4.35 4.35 -17.16
C ASN A 257 2.94 3.77 -17.36
N ALA A 258 2.60 3.42 -18.60
CA ALA A 258 1.32 2.81 -18.94
C ALA A 258 1.05 1.47 -18.22
N SER A 259 2.10 0.76 -17.79
CA SER A 259 1.99 -0.48 -17.00
C SER A 259 1.86 -0.23 -15.49
N HIS A 260 1.83 1.02 -15.03
CA HIS A 260 1.67 1.33 -13.62
C HIS A 260 0.26 0.97 -13.14
N LEU A 261 0.13 0.33 -11.98
CA LEU A 261 -1.16 -0.13 -11.42
C LEU A 261 -2.21 0.98 -11.27
N LEU A 262 -1.79 2.23 -11.06
CA LEU A 262 -2.70 3.37 -10.96
C LEU A 262 -3.00 4.03 -12.32
N HIS A 263 -2.31 3.65 -13.39
CA HIS A 263 -2.54 4.24 -14.71
C HIS A 263 -3.98 4.03 -15.22
N PRO A 264 -4.60 2.83 -15.08
CA PRO A 264 -6.00 2.61 -15.49
C PRO A 264 -7.03 3.40 -14.67
N VAL A 265 -6.63 3.97 -13.51
CA VAL A 265 -7.51 4.78 -12.66
C VAL A 265 -7.52 6.26 -13.09
N LEU A 266 -6.61 6.65 -13.98
CA LEU A 266 -6.59 8.00 -14.55
C LEU A 266 -7.86 8.23 -15.39
N PRO A 267 -8.44 9.43 -15.35
CA PRO A 267 -9.53 9.80 -16.25
C PRO A 267 -9.07 9.76 -17.71
N PRO A 268 -10.01 9.67 -18.68
CA PRO A 268 -9.65 9.76 -20.08
C PRO A 268 -8.91 11.05 -20.41
N LEU A 269 -8.19 11.03 -21.53
CA LEU A 269 -7.56 12.22 -22.06
C LEU A 269 -8.62 13.27 -22.45
N ARG A 270 -8.25 14.51 -22.28
CA ARG A 270 -9.12 15.63 -22.68
C ARG A 270 -9.07 15.78 -24.19
N ASP A 271 -10.24 15.80 -24.79
CA ASP A 271 -10.39 16.24 -26.17
C ASP A 271 -10.40 17.77 -26.18
N SER A 272 -9.32 18.41 -26.65
CA SER A 272 -9.22 19.85 -26.73
C SER A 272 -8.77 20.26 -28.12
N HIS A 273 -9.65 20.97 -28.84
CA HIS A 273 -9.33 21.58 -30.13
C HIS A 273 -8.49 22.86 -30.03
N TYR A 274 -8.25 23.37 -28.81
CA TYR A 274 -7.52 24.62 -28.56
C TYR A 274 -6.47 24.43 -27.45
N ASN A 275 -5.22 24.82 -27.73
CA ASN A 275 -4.14 24.91 -26.76
C ASN A 275 -4.15 26.29 -26.08
N LEU A 276 -5.03 26.50 -25.10
CA LEU A 276 -5.15 27.79 -24.41
C LEU A 276 -4.14 27.99 -23.26
N ARG A 277 -3.72 26.94 -22.59
CA ARG A 277 -2.70 26.94 -21.52
C ARG A 277 -2.11 25.56 -21.35
N ASP A 278 -0.81 25.47 -21.20
CA ASP A 278 -0.14 24.23 -20.81
C ASP A 278 -0.56 23.82 -19.40
N ARG A 279 -1.14 22.65 -19.29
CA ARG A 279 -1.39 21.98 -18.01
C ARG A 279 -0.35 20.88 -17.82
N SER A 280 -0.01 20.62 -16.58
CA SER A 280 0.98 19.57 -16.25
C SER A 280 0.51 18.13 -16.58
N HIS A 281 -0.75 17.95 -17.00
CA HIS A 281 -1.29 16.67 -17.47
C HIS A 281 -2.44 16.85 -18.48
N PRO A 282 -2.60 15.90 -19.44
CA PRO A 282 -3.63 15.98 -20.49
C PRO A 282 -4.99 15.40 -20.08
N HIS A 283 -5.15 14.91 -18.85
CA HIS A 283 -6.37 14.22 -18.43
C HIS A 283 -7.53 15.15 -18.10
N GLN A 284 -8.75 14.66 -18.28
CA GLN A 284 -9.99 15.34 -17.86
C GLN A 284 -10.02 15.49 -16.33
N LEU A 285 -10.66 16.56 -15.85
CA LEU A 285 -10.90 16.74 -14.42
C LEU A 285 -12.26 16.14 -14.05
N PRO A 286 -12.30 15.06 -13.27
CA PRO A 286 -13.56 14.47 -12.81
C PRO A 286 -14.31 15.44 -11.91
N THR A 287 -15.64 15.47 -11.98
CA THR A 287 -16.46 16.31 -11.10
C THR A 287 -16.21 15.98 -9.63
N ARG A 288 -15.99 17.00 -8.80
CA ARG A 288 -15.91 16.87 -7.36
C ARG A 288 -17.28 16.55 -6.78
N THR A 289 -17.43 15.44 -6.10
CA THR A 289 -18.71 14.96 -5.58
C THR A 289 -18.77 14.92 -4.07
N THR A 290 -17.68 14.53 -3.41
CA THR A 290 -17.60 14.38 -1.96
C THR A 290 -16.20 14.76 -1.46
N ALA A 291 -16.11 15.34 -0.26
CA ALA A 291 -14.84 15.65 0.38
C ALA A 291 -13.92 14.42 0.49
N LEU A 292 -14.49 13.21 0.72
CA LEU A 292 -13.71 11.99 0.79
C LEU A 292 -13.05 11.65 -0.56
N ARG A 293 -13.77 11.80 -1.66
CA ARG A 293 -13.24 11.57 -3.00
C ARG A 293 -12.11 12.56 -3.32
N ASP A 294 -12.28 13.81 -2.91
CA ASP A 294 -11.27 14.86 -3.11
C ASP A 294 -9.99 14.62 -2.31
N CYS A 295 -10.06 13.85 -1.22
CA CYS A 295 -8.91 13.47 -0.41
C CYS A 295 -8.02 12.39 -1.07
N ASN A 296 -8.52 11.61 -2.04
CA ASN A 296 -7.72 10.57 -2.65
C ASN A 296 -6.57 11.14 -3.51
N PHE A 297 -5.53 10.34 -3.69
CA PHE A 297 -4.30 10.74 -4.35
C PHE A 297 -4.55 11.26 -5.78
N ILE A 298 -5.24 10.50 -6.63
CA ILE A 298 -5.46 10.87 -8.04
C ILE A 298 -6.22 12.18 -8.16
N MET A 299 -7.32 12.34 -7.40
CA MET A 299 -8.10 13.58 -7.41
C MET A 299 -7.26 14.80 -6.96
N ARG A 300 -6.50 14.64 -5.87
CA ARG A 300 -5.61 15.70 -5.39
C ARG A 300 -4.61 16.13 -6.45
N MET A 301 -3.98 15.16 -7.11
CA MET A 301 -2.94 15.46 -8.10
C MET A 301 -3.47 16.06 -9.38
N LEU A 302 -4.60 15.58 -9.89
CA LEU A 302 -5.24 16.14 -11.06
C LEU A 302 -5.63 17.62 -10.86
N TYR A 303 -6.27 17.93 -9.73
CA TYR A 303 -6.72 19.30 -9.45
C TYR A 303 -5.59 20.26 -9.08
N ARG A 304 -4.59 19.80 -8.36
CA ARG A 304 -3.43 20.58 -8.00
C ARG A 304 -2.65 21.02 -9.24
N ASN A 305 -2.38 20.07 -10.11
CA ASN A 305 -1.62 20.31 -11.33
C ASN A 305 -2.44 20.99 -12.45
N ALA A 306 -3.73 21.17 -12.27
CA ALA A 306 -4.58 21.94 -13.18
C ALA A 306 -4.58 23.45 -12.87
N GLY A 307 -4.19 23.84 -11.64
CA GLY A 307 -4.19 25.21 -11.14
C GLY A 307 -2.84 25.94 -11.15
N ASP A 308 -1.74 25.24 -11.32
CA ASP A 308 -0.35 25.79 -11.21
C ASP A 308 0.08 26.71 -12.37
N SER A 309 -0.87 27.31 -13.12
CA SER A 309 -0.58 28.42 -14.07
C SER A 309 -0.59 29.80 -13.41
N THR A 310 -0.64 29.90 -12.07
CA THR A 310 -0.70 31.18 -11.36
C THR A 310 0.36 31.35 -10.27
N ALA A 311 1.51 30.73 -10.41
CA ALA A 311 2.69 31.06 -9.61
C ALA A 311 3.85 31.37 -10.55
N LEU A 312 3.81 32.53 -11.16
CA LEU A 312 4.95 33.33 -11.62
C LEU A 312 4.97 34.60 -10.79
#